data_d8bbe141c092e97e3656de06d30ba650
#
_entry.id   d8bbe141c092e97e3656de06d30ba650
#
_cell.length_a   1.000
_cell.length_b   1.000
_cell.length_c   1.000
_cell.angle_alpha   90.00
_cell.angle_beta   90.00
_cell.angle_gamma   90.00
#
_symmetry.space_group_name_H-M   'P 1'
#
loop_
_entity.id
_entity.type
_entity.pdbx_description
1 polymer ?
#
loop_
_entity_poly.entity_id
_entity_poly.type
_entity_poly.pdbx_seq_one_letter_code
_entity_poly.pdbx_strand_id
1 'polypeptide(L)'
;MKRYYIFFMVLFFSSCATLIHQKTVNINVYSDTDSVKICINNDTTKWYNTPAWINVERSRNNLYIMARKDTIQKQISVKSKLSASFWLGNMFSGTGIIGYAIDLTNPKRFTYPTYITINFKSDNPLTTTYKNYLTPEKGFLSFKISIPEGNHFYLNKGNGYGNSFGFLGISGGIEYYFSDKYCMNTDIGALTDFFLPVPAPVDYLGTYQRSFAIYGDIQLGSDYKRLHYDLGLQYTRTLHFVRETVEVFPDYIDTLKYSKTQNNIGFALSTYYRISNAFSLGLNYYPSFMAWENTALKMHYTHIIFFELNFRIQVLKQMKKK
;
A
#
# COMPACT_ATOMS: atom_id res chain seq x y z
N MET A 1 -28.37 1.31 -19.87
CA MET A 1 -26.93 1.59 -19.77
C MET A 1 -26.59 2.88 -19.02
N LYS A 2 -27.27 4.02 -19.17
CA LYS A 2 -26.95 5.28 -18.46
C LYS A 2 -26.93 5.22 -16.90
N ARG A 3 -27.73 4.35 -16.27
CA ARG A 3 -27.81 4.24 -14.80
C ARG A 3 -26.56 3.58 -14.15
N TYR A 4 -25.86 2.70 -14.86
CA TYR A 4 -24.66 2.04 -14.33
C TYR A 4 -23.42 2.97 -14.34
N TYR A 5 -23.35 3.94 -15.27
CA TYR A 5 -22.29 4.93 -15.30
C TYR A 5 -22.33 5.87 -14.09
N ILE A 6 -23.52 6.24 -13.63
CA ILE A 6 -23.69 7.10 -12.44
C ILE A 6 -23.25 6.37 -11.18
N PHE A 7 -23.58 5.07 -11.04
CA PHE A 7 -23.15 4.26 -9.91
C PHE A 7 -21.63 4.04 -9.89
N PHE A 8 -21.02 3.80 -11.04
CA PHE A 8 -19.57 3.69 -11.19
C PHE A 8 -18.88 5.03 -10.91
N MET A 9 -19.45 6.13 -11.39
CA MET A 9 -18.93 7.48 -11.14
C MET A 9 -18.97 7.86 -9.65
N VAL A 10 -20.01 7.48 -8.92
CA VAL A 10 -20.14 7.73 -7.47
C VAL A 10 -19.09 6.95 -6.67
N LEU A 11 -18.68 5.76 -7.11
CA LEU A 11 -17.59 4.98 -6.47
C LEU A 11 -16.21 5.66 -6.59
N PHE A 12 -15.96 6.39 -7.67
CA PHE A 12 -14.72 7.13 -7.86
C PHE A 12 -14.64 8.43 -7.06
N PHE A 13 -15.78 9.00 -6.62
CA PHE A 13 -15.81 10.24 -5.83
C PHE A 13 -15.71 10.01 -4.32
N SER A 14 -15.68 8.79 -3.86
CA SER A 14 -15.57 8.49 -2.45
C SER A 14 -14.10 8.44 -2.02
N SER A 15 -13.69 9.44 -1.28
CA SER A 15 -12.35 9.55 -0.71
C SER A 15 -12.06 8.39 0.24
N CYS A 16 -10.85 7.82 0.15
CA CYS A 16 -10.47 6.61 0.90
C CYS A 16 -10.53 6.78 2.42
N ALA A 17 -10.16 7.95 2.98
CA ALA A 17 -10.21 8.16 4.43
C ALA A 17 -11.65 8.25 4.93
N THR A 18 -12.53 8.90 4.19
CA THR A 18 -13.97 9.01 4.52
C THR A 18 -14.67 7.66 4.47
N LEU A 19 -14.29 6.77 3.56
CA LEU A 19 -14.85 5.41 3.42
C LEU A 19 -14.29 4.43 4.44
N ILE A 20 -12.96 4.43 4.61
CA ILE A 20 -12.27 3.42 5.41
C ILE A 20 -12.45 3.67 6.92
N HIS A 21 -12.54 4.94 7.33
CA HIS A 21 -12.58 5.28 8.74
C HIS A 21 -14.01 5.42 9.30
N GLN A 22 -14.24 4.78 10.42
CA GLN A 22 -15.37 5.09 11.29
C GLN A 22 -15.21 6.49 11.90
N LYS A 23 -16.31 7.09 12.38
CA LYS A 23 -16.28 8.40 13.08
C LYS A 23 -15.42 8.36 14.33
N THR A 24 -15.25 7.19 14.92
CA THR A 24 -14.49 6.96 16.16
C THR A 24 -13.22 6.19 15.90
N VAL A 25 -12.30 6.23 16.85
CA VAL A 25 -11.07 5.41 16.90
C VAL A 25 -10.95 4.78 18.28
N ASN A 26 -10.57 3.51 18.33
CA ASN A 26 -10.27 2.81 19.58
C ASN A 26 -8.86 3.16 20.03
N ILE A 27 -8.74 3.67 21.24
CA ILE A 27 -7.49 3.88 21.97
C ILE A 27 -7.39 2.91 23.12
N ASN A 28 -6.19 2.47 23.43
CA ASN A 28 -5.91 1.66 24.62
C ASN A 28 -5.04 2.45 25.58
N VAL A 29 -5.55 2.68 26.79
CA VAL A 29 -4.87 3.48 27.78
C VAL A 29 -4.36 2.58 28.89
N TYR A 30 -3.05 2.61 29.12
CA TYR A 30 -2.32 1.91 30.17
C TYR A 30 -1.79 2.89 31.22
N SER A 31 -1.43 2.35 32.36
CA SER A 31 -0.67 3.07 33.38
C SER A 31 0.52 2.22 33.84
N ASP A 32 1.60 2.89 34.26
CA ASP A 32 2.77 2.28 34.90
C ASP A 32 2.51 1.89 36.39
N THR A 33 1.32 2.18 36.86
CA THR A 33 0.86 1.84 38.21
C THR A 33 -0.55 1.28 38.18
N ASP A 34 -0.88 0.45 39.16
CA ASP A 34 -2.20 -0.14 39.31
C ASP A 34 -3.26 0.86 39.84
N SER A 35 -4.53 0.49 39.64
CA SER A 35 -5.69 1.21 40.21
C SER A 35 -5.85 2.66 39.76
N VAL A 36 -5.39 2.96 38.52
CA VAL A 36 -5.58 4.29 37.93
C VAL A 36 -6.94 4.36 37.22
N LYS A 37 -7.71 5.41 37.57
CA LYS A 37 -8.95 5.78 36.88
C LYS A 37 -8.71 6.92 35.92
N ILE A 38 -9.33 6.84 34.76
CA ILE A 38 -9.20 7.87 33.71
C ILE A 38 -10.56 8.34 33.21
N CYS A 39 -10.67 9.62 32.88
CA CYS A 39 -11.79 10.15 32.13
C CYS A 39 -11.29 10.92 30.93
N ILE A 40 -12.13 11.00 29.87
CA ILE A 40 -11.81 11.56 28.58
C ILE A 40 -12.51 12.90 28.39
N ASN A 41 -11.80 13.88 27.84
CA ASN A 41 -12.32 15.24 27.53
C ASN A 41 -13.04 15.90 28.72
N ASN A 42 -12.55 15.65 29.91
CA ASN A 42 -13.12 16.16 31.18
C ASN A 42 -14.57 15.71 31.45
N ASP A 43 -15.01 14.63 30.78
CA ASP A 43 -16.31 14.03 31.11
C ASP A 43 -16.21 13.22 32.42
N THR A 44 -16.38 13.90 33.55
CA THR A 44 -16.30 13.29 34.86
C THR A 44 -17.47 12.35 35.19
N THR A 45 -18.43 12.21 34.29
CA THR A 45 -19.53 11.25 34.47
C THR A 45 -19.11 9.82 34.12
N LYS A 46 -18.02 9.64 33.31
CA LYS A 46 -17.53 8.35 32.87
C LYS A 46 -16.08 8.13 33.20
N TRP A 47 -15.85 7.25 34.19
CA TRP A 47 -14.51 6.84 34.61
C TRP A 47 -14.21 5.41 34.12
N TYR A 48 -13.02 5.19 33.62
CA TYR A 48 -12.52 3.89 33.15
C TYR A 48 -11.33 3.47 34.04
N ASN A 49 -11.26 2.20 34.40
CA ASN A 49 -10.09 1.64 35.06
C ASN A 49 -9.03 1.23 34.02
N THR A 50 -7.78 1.58 34.25
CA THR A 50 -6.70 1.13 33.35
C THR A 50 -6.30 -0.33 33.66
N PRO A 51 -5.98 -1.15 32.63
CA PRO A 51 -5.98 -0.84 31.19
C PRO A 51 -7.39 -0.76 30.59
N ALA A 52 -7.66 0.25 29.76
CA ALA A 52 -8.97 0.49 29.18
C ALA A 52 -8.94 0.66 27.66
N TRP A 53 -9.87 0.01 26.97
CA TRP A 53 -10.19 0.27 25.56
C TRP A 53 -11.33 1.27 25.48
N ILE A 54 -11.06 2.41 24.85
CA ILE A 54 -12.01 3.53 24.81
C ILE A 54 -12.21 3.97 23.36
N ASN A 55 -13.47 4.10 22.96
CA ASN A 55 -13.86 4.66 21.69
C ASN A 55 -13.94 6.18 21.79
N VAL A 56 -13.11 6.90 21.04
CA VAL A 56 -13.10 8.36 21.02
C VAL A 56 -13.41 8.88 19.61
N GLU A 57 -14.11 10.00 19.54
CA GLU A 57 -14.40 10.63 18.25
C GLU A 57 -13.13 11.19 17.61
N ARG A 58 -13.04 11.03 16.30
CA ARG A 58 -11.96 11.60 15.50
C ARG A 58 -12.16 13.11 15.39
N SER A 59 -11.14 13.87 15.78
CA SER A 59 -11.20 15.32 15.77
C SER A 59 -9.83 15.94 15.48
N ARG A 60 -9.83 17.16 14.99
CA ARG A 60 -8.63 18.00 14.91
C ARG A 60 -8.09 18.37 16.30
N ASN A 61 -8.97 18.42 17.28
CA ASN A 61 -8.63 18.87 18.63
C ASN A 61 -7.76 17.85 19.38
N ASN A 62 -7.03 18.32 20.37
CA ASN A 62 -6.32 17.44 21.27
C ASN A 62 -7.32 16.62 22.09
N LEU A 63 -6.96 15.38 22.38
CA LEU A 63 -7.68 14.53 23.32
C LEU A 63 -7.14 14.78 24.72
N TYR A 64 -7.99 15.19 25.63
CA TYR A 64 -7.62 15.40 27.03
C TYR A 64 -7.97 14.15 27.85
N ILE A 65 -6.97 13.64 28.56
CA ILE A 65 -7.13 12.50 29.46
C ILE A 65 -6.79 12.97 30.87
N MET A 66 -7.75 12.89 31.77
CA MET A 66 -7.53 13.11 33.19
C MET A 66 -7.33 11.74 33.85
N ALA A 67 -6.19 11.53 34.45
CA ALA A 67 -5.86 10.31 35.18
C ALA A 67 -5.77 10.58 36.68
N ARG A 68 -6.43 9.75 37.46
CA ARG A 68 -6.48 9.85 38.92
C ARG A 68 -6.03 8.56 39.58
N LYS A 69 -5.09 8.70 40.49
CA LYS A 69 -4.67 7.63 41.42
C LYS A 69 -4.64 8.20 42.83
N ASP A 70 -5.45 7.66 43.70
CA ASP A 70 -5.60 8.14 45.09
C ASP A 70 -5.87 9.67 45.13
N THR A 71 -4.96 10.42 45.70
CA THR A 71 -5.00 11.89 45.75
C THR A 71 -4.29 12.57 44.59
N ILE A 72 -3.52 11.82 43.77
CA ILE A 72 -2.74 12.37 42.66
C ILE A 72 -3.61 12.41 41.41
N GLN A 73 -3.69 13.58 40.79
CA GLN A 73 -4.37 13.79 39.53
C GLN A 73 -3.40 14.36 38.52
N LYS A 74 -3.37 13.75 37.33
CA LYS A 74 -2.60 14.22 36.17
C LYS A 74 -3.52 14.49 34.99
N GLN A 75 -3.38 15.65 34.37
CA GLN A 75 -4.06 15.97 33.09
C GLN A 75 -3.08 15.89 31.95
N ILE A 76 -3.44 15.17 30.94
CA ILE A 76 -2.58 14.83 29.79
C ILE A 76 -3.28 15.25 28.50
N SER A 77 -2.55 15.93 27.63
CA SER A 77 -3.03 16.32 26.30
C SER A 77 -2.37 15.47 25.21
N VAL A 78 -3.17 14.77 24.44
CA VAL A 78 -2.73 13.91 23.34
C VAL A 78 -3.08 14.56 22.00
N LYS A 79 -2.07 14.91 21.22
CA LYS A 79 -2.26 15.57 19.92
C LYS A 79 -2.88 14.63 18.90
N SER A 80 -3.87 15.14 18.15
CA SER A 80 -4.37 14.46 16.94
C SER A 80 -3.34 14.55 15.81
N LYS A 81 -3.38 13.59 14.90
CA LYS A 81 -2.59 13.58 13.65
C LYS A 81 -3.47 13.22 12.48
N LEU A 82 -3.07 13.63 11.28
CA LEU A 82 -3.68 13.13 10.05
C LEU A 82 -3.38 11.62 9.91
N SER A 83 -4.39 10.85 9.53
CA SER A 83 -4.25 9.41 9.34
C SER A 83 -3.42 9.10 8.09
N ALA A 84 -2.75 7.95 8.08
CA ALA A 84 -2.01 7.50 6.90
C ALA A 84 -2.93 7.33 5.68
N SER A 85 -4.17 6.86 5.91
CA SER A 85 -5.17 6.71 4.84
C SER A 85 -5.59 8.04 4.20
N PHE A 86 -5.55 9.16 4.93
CA PHE A 86 -5.78 10.48 4.34
C PHE A 86 -4.72 10.79 3.27
N TRP A 87 -3.45 10.55 3.56
CA TRP A 87 -2.37 10.84 2.62
C TRP A 87 -2.35 9.84 1.45
N LEU A 88 -2.30 8.56 1.77
CA LEU A 88 -2.08 7.51 0.79
C LEU A 88 -3.35 7.15 0.02
N GLY A 89 -4.48 7.10 0.71
CA GLY A 89 -5.74 6.78 0.07
C GLY A 89 -6.10 7.77 -1.02
N ASN A 90 -5.93 9.06 -0.77
CA ASN A 90 -6.22 10.09 -1.78
C ASN A 90 -5.17 10.16 -2.89
N MET A 91 -3.91 9.87 -2.57
CA MET A 91 -2.83 9.85 -3.56
C MET A 91 -3.07 8.78 -4.64
N PHE A 92 -3.59 7.61 -4.24
CA PHE A 92 -3.71 6.44 -5.10
C PHE A 92 -5.14 6.08 -5.54
N SER A 93 -6.15 6.79 -5.03
CA SER A 93 -7.55 6.50 -5.40
C SER A 93 -7.95 6.97 -6.81
N GLY A 94 -7.01 7.52 -7.58
CA GLY A 94 -7.31 8.13 -8.88
C GLY A 94 -8.14 9.42 -8.79
N THR A 95 -8.64 9.76 -7.60
CA THR A 95 -9.44 10.97 -7.37
C THR A 95 -8.56 12.21 -7.11
N GLY A 96 -7.26 12.00 -6.85
CA GLY A 96 -6.27 13.06 -6.71
C GLY A 96 -6.73 14.23 -5.83
N ILE A 97 -6.65 15.44 -6.35
CA ILE A 97 -6.99 16.68 -5.64
C ILE A 97 -8.43 16.68 -5.12
N ILE A 98 -9.38 16.09 -5.83
CA ILE A 98 -10.81 16.04 -5.43
C ILE A 98 -10.97 15.20 -4.15
N GLY A 99 -10.30 14.05 -4.06
CA GLY A 99 -10.32 13.21 -2.87
C GLY A 99 -9.77 13.92 -1.64
N TYR A 100 -8.67 14.66 -1.78
CA TYR A 100 -8.15 15.49 -0.71
C TYR A 100 -9.13 16.58 -0.30
N ALA A 101 -9.77 17.28 -1.25
CA ALA A 101 -10.74 18.32 -0.96
C ALA A 101 -11.94 17.80 -0.15
N ILE A 102 -12.48 16.64 -0.50
CA ILE A 102 -13.56 15.97 0.23
C ILE A 102 -13.11 15.59 1.64
N ASP A 103 -11.94 14.98 1.79
CA ASP A 103 -11.44 14.56 3.10
C ASP A 103 -11.08 15.73 4.00
N LEU A 104 -10.69 16.90 3.43
CA LEU A 104 -10.41 18.10 4.21
C LEU A 104 -11.64 18.63 4.95
N THR A 105 -12.84 18.36 4.48
CA THR A 105 -14.09 18.74 5.15
C THR A 105 -14.50 17.76 6.26
N ASN A 106 -13.91 16.55 6.32
CA ASN A 106 -14.37 15.47 7.19
C ASN A 106 -13.38 15.23 8.36
N PRO A 107 -13.84 15.20 9.63
CA PRO A 107 -12.98 14.92 10.78
C PRO A 107 -12.42 13.47 10.79
N LYS A 108 -12.94 12.55 10.00
CA LYS A 108 -12.44 11.17 9.89
C LYS A 108 -10.98 11.09 9.44
N ARG A 109 -10.44 12.15 8.81
CA ARG A 109 -9.02 12.23 8.44
C ARG A 109 -8.06 12.24 9.64
N PHE A 110 -8.54 12.59 10.84
CA PHE A 110 -7.71 12.64 12.04
C PHE A 110 -7.68 11.30 12.77
N THR A 111 -6.62 11.09 13.54
CA THR A 111 -6.46 9.92 14.40
C THR A 111 -5.67 10.27 15.66
N TYR A 112 -5.82 9.45 16.69
CA TYR A 112 -5.05 9.51 17.91
C TYR A 112 -4.13 8.29 18.05
N PRO A 113 -3.10 8.32 18.92
CA PRO A 113 -2.29 7.15 19.22
C PRO A 113 -3.15 5.97 19.66
N THR A 114 -2.83 4.79 19.18
CA THR A 114 -3.59 3.57 19.54
C THR A 114 -3.30 3.11 20.96
N TYR A 115 -2.06 3.34 21.44
CA TYR A 115 -1.63 3.01 22.77
C TYR A 115 -1.12 4.27 23.47
N ILE A 116 -1.62 4.51 24.66
CA ILE A 116 -1.30 5.65 25.50
C ILE A 116 -0.91 5.10 26.85
N THR A 117 0.33 5.29 27.27
CA THR A 117 0.80 4.91 28.61
C THR A 117 0.96 6.16 29.47
N ILE A 118 0.29 6.18 30.58
CA ILE A 118 0.33 7.26 31.56
C ILE A 118 1.36 6.88 32.61
N ASN A 119 2.40 7.71 32.75
CA ASN A 119 3.48 7.46 33.64
C ASN A 119 3.27 8.31 34.95
N PHE A 120 3.05 7.65 36.06
CA PHE A 120 2.98 8.30 37.37
C PHE A 120 4.34 8.40 38.04
N LYS A 121 5.25 7.45 37.75
CA LYS A 121 6.58 7.33 38.34
C LYS A 121 7.65 8.16 37.61
N SER A 122 7.38 8.63 36.41
CA SER A 122 8.35 9.37 35.59
C SER A 122 7.98 10.84 35.47
N ASP A 123 8.99 11.69 35.28
CA ASP A 123 8.81 13.11 34.96
C ASP A 123 8.14 13.33 33.60
N ASN A 124 8.29 12.38 32.70
CA ASN A 124 7.54 12.39 31.45
C ASN A 124 6.19 11.69 31.63
N PRO A 125 5.08 12.45 31.80
CA PRO A 125 3.79 11.90 32.16
C PRO A 125 3.14 11.04 31.06
N LEU A 126 3.65 11.07 29.86
CA LEU A 126 2.99 10.48 28.71
C LEU A 126 3.96 9.76 27.79
N THR A 127 3.71 8.49 27.55
CA THR A 127 4.28 7.76 26.40
C THR A 127 3.16 7.39 25.45
N THR A 128 3.27 7.82 24.19
CA THR A 128 2.27 7.51 23.16
C THR A 128 2.86 6.63 22.07
N THR A 129 2.12 5.60 21.72
CA THR A 129 2.50 4.72 20.62
C THR A 129 1.31 4.59 19.68
N TYR A 130 1.48 5.01 18.43
CA TYR A 130 0.55 4.66 17.37
C TYR A 130 0.64 3.16 17.17
N LYS A 131 -0.47 2.51 16.80
CA LYS A 131 -0.51 1.05 16.56
C LYS A 131 0.76 0.67 15.83
N ASN A 132 1.68 0.05 16.56
CA ASN A 132 2.96 -0.33 16.01
C ASN A 132 2.69 -1.34 14.90
N TYR A 133 3.43 -1.21 13.83
CA TYR A 133 3.65 -2.31 12.94
C TYR A 133 4.13 -3.48 13.80
N LEU A 134 3.31 -4.52 13.86
CA LEU A 134 3.70 -5.75 14.57
C LEU A 134 4.66 -6.48 13.65
N THR A 135 5.89 -6.66 14.10
CA THR A 135 6.88 -7.47 13.39
C THR A 135 6.33 -8.88 13.28
N PRO A 136 6.21 -9.45 12.09
CA PRO A 136 5.82 -10.83 11.94
C PRO A 136 6.82 -11.75 12.66
N GLU A 137 6.34 -12.84 13.22
CA GLU A 137 7.14 -13.86 13.89
C GLU A 137 7.13 -15.14 13.05
N LYS A 138 8.00 -16.08 13.39
CA LYS A 138 8.03 -17.42 12.76
C LYS A 138 6.64 -18.05 12.70
N GLY A 139 6.28 -18.58 11.52
CA GLY A 139 4.98 -19.17 11.24
C GLY A 139 3.90 -18.15 10.80
N PHE A 140 4.24 -16.87 10.67
CA PHE A 140 3.33 -15.91 10.10
C PHE A 140 3.16 -16.15 8.59
N LEU A 141 1.91 -16.23 8.15
CA LEU A 141 1.53 -16.40 6.75
C LEU A 141 0.56 -15.29 6.34
N SER A 142 0.84 -14.63 5.24
CA SER A 142 -0.08 -13.66 4.63
C SER A 142 -0.20 -13.85 3.12
N PHE A 143 -1.40 -13.58 2.59
CA PHE A 143 -1.61 -13.32 1.17
C PHE A 143 -1.39 -11.84 0.89
N LYS A 144 -0.77 -11.56 -0.25
CA LYS A 144 -0.55 -10.21 -0.76
C LYS A 144 -1.42 -9.99 -1.99
N ILE A 145 -1.98 -8.80 -2.11
CA ILE A 145 -2.58 -8.28 -3.34
C ILE A 145 -1.95 -6.92 -3.55
N SER A 146 -1.34 -6.70 -4.70
CA SER A 146 -0.67 -5.44 -5.01
C SER A 146 -1.25 -4.80 -6.27
N ILE A 147 -1.23 -3.49 -6.27
CA ILE A 147 -1.62 -2.66 -7.41
C ILE A 147 -0.39 -1.84 -7.81
N PRO A 148 0.33 -2.25 -8.87
CA PRO A 148 1.37 -1.45 -9.49
C PRO A 148 0.78 -0.17 -10.08
N GLU A 149 1.30 0.98 -9.65
CA GLU A 149 0.76 2.32 -9.96
C GLU A 149 1.66 3.09 -10.92
N GLY A 150 2.92 2.72 -11.03
CA GLY A 150 3.87 3.36 -11.93
C GLY A 150 4.92 2.36 -12.38
N ASN A 151 5.00 2.14 -13.68
CA ASN A 151 5.81 1.10 -14.29
C ASN A 151 6.76 1.71 -15.32
N HIS A 152 8.04 1.43 -15.16
CA HIS A 152 9.08 1.78 -16.12
C HIS A 152 9.67 0.51 -16.71
N PHE A 153 9.70 0.45 -18.04
CA PHE A 153 10.25 -0.66 -18.80
C PHE A 153 11.46 -0.19 -19.60
N TYR A 154 12.55 -0.93 -19.54
CA TYR A 154 13.67 -0.85 -20.48
C TYR A 154 13.79 -2.19 -21.18
N LEU A 155 13.30 -2.26 -22.40
CA LEU A 155 13.13 -3.51 -23.15
C LEU A 155 13.80 -3.44 -24.52
N ASN A 156 14.14 -4.60 -25.06
CA ASN A 156 14.51 -4.73 -26.45
C ASN A 156 13.22 -4.71 -27.31
N LYS A 157 13.03 -3.64 -28.07
CA LYS A 157 11.83 -3.37 -28.87
C LYS A 157 11.93 -3.91 -30.32
N GLY A 158 12.98 -4.68 -30.62
CA GLY A 158 13.20 -5.30 -31.92
C GLY A 158 14.13 -4.51 -32.83
N ASN A 159 13.94 -3.22 -32.93
CA ASN A 159 14.81 -2.28 -33.66
C ASN A 159 15.83 -1.59 -32.73
N GLY A 160 15.99 -2.10 -31.54
CA GLY A 160 16.87 -1.56 -30.48
C GLY A 160 16.23 -1.61 -29.08
N TYR A 161 16.97 -1.06 -28.11
CA TYR A 161 16.47 -0.90 -26.75
C TYR A 161 15.74 0.43 -26.61
N GLY A 162 14.70 0.43 -25.79
CA GLY A 162 13.94 1.64 -25.52
C GLY A 162 13.20 1.59 -24.21
N ASN A 163 12.98 2.79 -23.68
CA ASN A 163 12.20 3.00 -22.48
C ASN A 163 10.70 3.16 -22.82
N SER A 164 9.85 2.69 -21.91
CA SER A 164 8.47 3.12 -21.83
C SER A 164 8.08 3.30 -20.36
N PHE A 165 7.18 4.23 -20.10
CA PHE A 165 6.64 4.48 -18.78
C PHE A 165 5.12 4.54 -18.87
N GLY A 166 4.47 4.01 -17.87
CA GLY A 166 3.03 4.07 -17.74
C GLY A 166 2.55 3.56 -16.40
N PHE A 167 1.28 3.24 -16.38
CA PHE A 167 0.56 2.90 -15.17
C PHE A 167 -0.14 1.55 -15.35
N LEU A 168 -0.77 1.12 -14.28
CA LEU A 168 -1.62 -0.05 -14.15
C LEU A 168 -0.86 -1.38 -14.13
N GLY A 169 -1.30 -2.17 -13.20
CA GLY A 169 -0.90 -3.55 -13.01
C GLY A 169 -1.73 -4.19 -11.92
N ILE A 170 -1.51 -5.47 -11.75
CA ILE A 170 -2.07 -6.25 -10.66
C ILE A 170 -1.10 -7.36 -10.32
N SER A 171 -0.93 -7.64 -9.03
CA SER A 171 -0.19 -8.81 -8.59
C SER A 171 -0.83 -9.44 -7.37
N GLY A 172 -0.48 -10.70 -7.15
CA GLY A 172 -0.84 -11.45 -5.96
C GLY A 172 0.30 -12.36 -5.54
N GLY A 173 0.42 -12.58 -4.23
CA GLY A 173 1.52 -13.37 -3.71
C GLY A 173 1.30 -13.88 -2.30
N ILE A 174 2.33 -14.55 -1.81
CA ILE A 174 2.36 -15.16 -0.49
C ILE A 174 3.65 -14.74 0.22
N GLU A 175 3.52 -14.36 1.48
CA GLU A 175 4.63 -14.06 2.38
C GLU A 175 4.60 -15.02 3.56
N TYR A 176 5.66 -15.81 3.78
CA TYR A 176 5.77 -16.77 4.85
C TYR A 176 7.06 -16.59 5.66
N TYR A 177 6.93 -16.36 6.97
CA TYR A 177 8.06 -16.22 7.90
C TYR A 177 8.48 -17.58 8.44
N PHE A 178 9.59 -18.11 7.95
CA PHE A 178 10.18 -19.36 8.47
C PHE A 178 11.07 -19.11 9.69
N SER A 179 11.40 -17.87 9.99
CA SER A 179 12.07 -17.43 11.22
C SER A 179 11.54 -16.06 11.66
N ASP A 180 11.91 -15.60 12.86
CA ASP A 180 11.51 -14.28 13.37
C ASP A 180 12.14 -13.11 12.59
N LYS A 181 13.10 -13.38 11.72
CA LYS A 181 13.85 -12.37 10.96
C LYS A 181 13.70 -12.51 9.45
N TYR A 182 13.48 -13.72 8.97
CA TYR A 182 13.51 -14.01 7.54
C TYR A 182 12.19 -14.62 7.07
N CYS A 183 11.78 -14.20 5.89
CA CYS A 183 10.62 -14.75 5.20
C CYS A 183 10.96 -15.15 3.76
N MET A 184 10.07 -15.93 3.19
CA MET A 184 10.02 -16.21 1.77
C MET A 184 8.81 -15.51 1.18
N ASN A 185 9.04 -14.76 0.12
CA ASN A 185 8.02 -14.09 -0.68
C ASN A 185 7.95 -14.74 -2.06
N THR A 186 6.75 -14.85 -2.60
CA THR A 186 6.52 -15.20 -4.00
C THR A 186 5.37 -14.38 -4.53
N ASP A 187 5.56 -13.78 -5.68
CA ASP A 187 4.57 -12.93 -6.33
C ASP A 187 4.39 -13.34 -7.79
N ILE A 188 3.17 -13.22 -8.28
CA ILE A 188 2.80 -13.33 -9.70
C ILE A 188 2.01 -12.10 -10.05
N GLY A 189 2.34 -11.45 -11.18
CA GLY A 189 1.66 -10.23 -11.56
C GLY A 189 1.76 -9.91 -13.05
N ALA A 190 1.02 -8.86 -13.40
CA ALA A 190 0.99 -8.29 -14.73
C ALA A 190 1.12 -6.77 -14.65
N LEU A 191 1.90 -6.21 -15.56
CA LEU A 191 2.23 -4.79 -15.65
C LEU A 191 2.00 -4.28 -17.07
N THR A 192 1.62 -3.03 -17.21
CA THR A 192 1.52 -2.36 -18.51
C THR A 192 2.05 -0.93 -18.44
N ASP A 193 2.41 -0.37 -19.59
CA ASP A 193 2.76 1.04 -19.75
C ASP A 193 1.57 1.89 -20.22
N PHE A 194 0.37 1.56 -19.73
CA PHE A 194 -0.80 2.38 -20.03
C PHE A 194 -0.60 3.82 -19.55
N PHE A 195 -0.93 4.80 -20.38
CA PHE A 195 -0.55 6.19 -20.14
C PHE A 195 -1.39 6.92 -19.07
N LEU A 196 -2.53 6.34 -18.67
CA LEU A 196 -3.36 6.85 -17.58
C LEU A 196 -3.26 5.97 -16.33
N PRO A 197 -3.31 6.55 -15.13
CA PRO A 197 -3.29 5.80 -13.88
C PRO A 197 -4.62 5.12 -13.54
N VAL A 198 -5.62 5.25 -14.41
CA VAL A 198 -6.95 4.63 -14.27
C VAL A 198 -7.34 3.95 -15.58
N PRO A 199 -8.03 2.79 -15.52
CA PRO A 199 -8.55 2.16 -16.71
C PRO A 199 -9.57 3.09 -17.39
N ALA A 200 -9.32 3.49 -18.62
CA ALA A 200 -10.23 4.30 -19.40
C ALA A 200 -10.24 3.79 -20.87
N PRO A 201 -11.39 3.78 -21.52
CA PRO A 201 -11.43 3.56 -22.96
C PRO A 201 -10.78 4.76 -23.64
N VAL A 202 -9.82 4.49 -24.50
CA VAL A 202 -9.09 5.53 -25.21
C VAL A 202 -8.97 5.12 -26.67
N ASP A 203 -9.43 5.99 -27.54
CA ASP A 203 -9.26 5.83 -28.96
C ASP A 203 -7.94 6.48 -29.39
N TYR A 204 -7.10 5.71 -30.09
CA TYR A 204 -5.84 6.18 -30.64
C TYR A 204 -5.99 6.29 -32.15
N LEU A 205 -5.74 7.49 -32.68
CA LEU A 205 -5.53 7.68 -34.11
C LEU A 205 -4.04 7.73 -34.41
N GLY A 206 -3.62 7.04 -35.47
CA GLY A 206 -2.22 6.94 -35.85
C GLY A 206 -1.48 5.77 -35.21
N THR A 207 -0.16 5.89 -35.14
CA THR A 207 0.71 4.82 -34.63
C THR A 207 0.93 4.96 -33.14
N TYR A 208 0.66 3.90 -32.39
CA TYR A 208 0.95 3.82 -30.97
C TYR A 208 1.70 2.53 -30.61
N GLN A 209 2.43 2.58 -29.50
CA GLN A 209 3.18 1.43 -28.98
C GLN A 209 2.81 1.17 -27.53
N ARG A 210 2.86 -0.11 -27.13
CA ARG A 210 2.58 -0.57 -25.77
C ARG A 210 3.54 -1.66 -25.35
N SER A 211 3.83 -1.67 -24.07
CA SER A 211 4.57 -2.73 -23.41
C SER A 211 3.70 -3.36 -22.32
N PHE A 212 3.80 -4.67 -22.21
CA PHE A 212 3.11 -5.49 -21.24
C PHE A 212 4.09 -6.52 -20.68
N ALA A 213 4.00 -6.82 -19.39
CA ALA A 213 4.80 -7.86 -18.77
C ALA A 213 3.95 -8.72 -17.84
N ILE A 214 4.17 -10.02 -17.89
CA ILE A 214 3.75 -10.96 -16.84
C ILE A 214 5.02 -11.41 -16.15
N TYR A 215 5.00 -11.44 -14.84
CA TYR A 215 6.15 -11.86 -14.03
C TYR A 215 5.76 -12.82 -12.93
N GLY A 216 6.75 -13.58 -12.49
CA GLY A 216 6.71 -14.37 -11.27
C GLY A 216 8.08 -14.34 -10.61
N ASP A 217 8.09 -14.30 -9.29
CA ASP A 217 9.33 -14.27 -8.52
C ASP A 217 9.28 -15.16 -7.28
N ILE A 218 10.46 -15.42 -6.76
CA ILE A 218 10.69 -16.03 -5.46
C ILE A 218 11.84 -15.28 -4.78
N GLN A 219 11.59 -14.75 -3.60
CA GLN A 219 12.50 -13.86 -2.91
C GLN A 219 12.66 -14.26 -1.44
N LEU A 220 13.83 -14.01 -0.89
CA LEU A 220 14.12 -14.07 0.53
C LEU A 220 14.09 -12.66 1.10
N GLY A 221 13.29 -12.46 2.14
CA GLY A 221 13.05 -11.17 2.74
C GLY A 221 13.48 -11.05 4.19
N SER A 222 13.71 -9.82 4.61
CA SER A 222 14.02 -9.47 5.99
C SER A 222 13.45 -8.11 6.36
N ASP A 223 13.04 -7.96 7.62
CA ASP A 223 12.50 -6.72 8.18
C ASP A 223 13.55 -5.94 8.98
N TYR A 224 13.61 -4.63 8.73
CA TYR A 224 14.28 -3.68 9.59
C TYR A 224 13.30 -2.57 9.99
N LYS A 225 12.73 -2.66 11.18
CA LYS A 225 11.67 -1.77 11.66
C LYS A 225 10.45 -1.80 10.71
N ARG A 226 10.20 -0.71 9.97
CA ARG A 226 9.13 -0.60 8.99
C ARG A 226 9.57 -0.88 7.55
N LEU A 227 10.86 -1.01 7.33
CA LEU A 227 11.41 -1.35 6.02
C LEU A 227 11.52 -2.86 5.91
N HIS A 228 11.09 -3.37 4.78
CA HIS A 228 11.20 -4.75 4.38
C HIS A 228 12.01 -4.82 3.09
N TYR A 229 12.95 -5.72 3.01
CA TYR A 229 13.82 -5.89 1.84
C TYR A 229 13.76 -7.33 1.39
N ASP A 230 13.58 -7.53 0.10
CA ASP A 230 13.58 -8.82 -0.55
C ASP A 230 14.63 -8.88 -1.65
N LEU A 231 15.27 -10.03 -1.78
CA LEU A 231 16.21 -10.37 -2.84
C LEU A 231 15.91 -11.79 -3.33
N GLY A 232 15.83 -11.97 -4.64
CA GLY A 232 15.57 -13.27 -5.21
C GLY A 232 15.74 -13.34 -6.72
N LEU A 233 15.05 -14.31 -7.30
CA LEU A 233 15.03 -14.55 -8.73
C LEU A 233 13.65 -14.23 -9.29
N GLN A 234 13.62 -13.75 -10.53
CA GLN A 234 12.39 -13.50 -11.26
C GLN A 234 12.45 -14.11 -12.66
N TYR A 235 11.26 -14.47 -13.14
CA TYR A 235 10.97 -14.75 -14.53
C TYR A 235 9.97 -13.70 -15.02
N THR A 236 10.23 -13.12 -16.20
CA THR A 236 9.37 -12.12 -16.79
C THR A 236 9.15 -12.42 -18.25
N ARG A 237 7.90 -12.49 -18.67
CA ARG A 237 7.50 -12.53 -20.07
C ARG A 237 7.03 -11.15 -20.49
N THR A 238 7.78 -10.50 -21.37
CA THR A 238 7.47 -9.17 -21.89
C THR A 238 6.93 -9.26 -23.31
N LEU A 239 5.92 -8.44 -23.58
CA LEU A 239 5.34 -8.22 -24.91
C LEU A 239 5.43 -6.74 -25.23
N HIS A 240 6.09 -6.39 -26.31
CA HIS A 240 6.06 -5.05 -26.90
C HIS A 240 5.37 -5.13 -28.25
N PHE A 241 4.45 -4.21 -28.51
CA PHE A 241 3.77 -4.15 -29.79
C PHE A 241 3.57 -2.71 -30.27
N VAL A 242 3.49 -2.58 -31.60
CA VAL A 242 3.20 -1.34 -32.30
C VAL A 242 1.96 -1.57 -33.15
N ARG A 243 0.97 -0.72 -33.00
CA ARG A 243 -0.26 -0.74 -33.81
C ARG A 243 -0.48 0.60 -34.49
N GLU A 244 -1.23 0.56 -35.56
CA GLU A 244 -1.69 1.75 -36.27
C GLU A 244 -3.20 1.69 -36.41
N THR A 245 -3.87 2.73 -35.95
CA THR A 245 -5.32 2.90 -36.11
C THR A 245 -5.56 3.97 -37.18
N VAL A 246 -6.26 3.59 -38.23
CA VAL A 246 -6.64 4.48 -39.33
C VAL A 246 -8.16 4.59 -39.35
N GLU A 247 -8.65 5.82 -39.51
CA GLU A 247 -10.08 6.07 -39.70
C GLU A 247 -10.42 5.74 -41.18
N VAL A 248 -11.32 4.78 -41.36
CA VAL A 248 -11.92 4.43 -42.63
C VAL A 248 -13.43 4.57 -42.44
N PHE A 249 -13.95 5.74 -42.79
CA PHE A 249 -15.37 6.08 -42.54
C PHE A 249 -16.31 4.98 -43.04
N PRO A 250 -17.30 4.50 -42.25
CA PRO A 250 -17.64 4.97 -40.88
C PRO A 250 -16.87 4.29 -39.72
N ASP A 251 -15.90 3.42 -40.01
CA ASP A 251 -15.25 2.56 -39.05
C ASP A 251 -13.77 2.93 -38.80
N TYR A 252 -13.17 2.31 -37.78
CA TYR A 252 -11.75 2.37 -37.49
C TYR A 252 -11.09 1.03 -37.73
N ILE A 253 -9.96 1.02 -38.43
CA ILE A 253 -9.16 -0.18 -38.67
C ILE A 253 -7.91 -0.12 -37.80
N ASP A 254 -7.79 -1.06 -36.85
CA ASP A 254 -6.61 -1.22 -36.00
C ASP A 254 -5.73 -2.37 -36.54
N THR A 255 -4.54 -2.03 -36.99
CA THR A 255 -3.60 -2.98 -37.61
C THR A 255 -2.36 -3.17 -36.74
N LEU A 256 -2.04 -4.43 -36.43
CA LEU A 256 -0.78 -4.77 -35.75
C LEU A 256 0.39 -4.65 -36.76
N LYS A 257 1.27 -3.67 -36.55
CA LYS A 257 2.46 -3.46 -37.40
C LYS A 257 3.63 -4.34 -36.97
N TYR A 258 3.80 -4.49 -35.67
CA TYR A 258 4.93 -5.22 -35.09
C TYR A 258 4.61 -5.74 -33.71
N SER A 259 5.12 -6.92 -33.36
CA SER A 259 5.11 -7.43 -31.99
C SER A 259 6.38 -8.20 -31.68
N LYS A 260 6.87 -8.06 -30.46
CA LYS A 260 8.01 -8.81 -29.93
C LYS A 260 7.70 -9.34 -28.56
N THR A 261 7.86 -10.65 -28.39
CA THR A 261 7.74 -11.32 -27.09
C THR A 261 9.11 -11.81 -26.66
N GLN A 262 9.46 -11.61 -25.40
CA GLN A 262 10.69 -12.10 -24.80
C GLN A 262 10.39 -12.75 -23.44
N ASN A 263 11.10 -13.85 -23.15
CA ASN A 263 11.10 -14.49 -21.85
C ASN A 263 12.44 -14.20 -21.18
N ASN A 264 12.43 -13.55 -20.05
CA ASN A 264 13.63 -13.09 -19.36
C ASN A 264 13.75 -13.73 -17.98
N ILE A 265 14.98 -14.00 -17.57
CA ILE A 265 15.33 -14.38 -16.21
C ILE A 265 16.34 -13.38 -15.64
N GLY A 266 16.19 -13.06 -14.38
CA GLY A 266 17.05 -12.13 -13.70
C GLY A 266 16.85 -12.14 -12.19
N PHE A 267 17.31 -11.07 -11.56
CA PHE A 267 17.12 -10.87 -10.14
C PHE A 267 15.85 -10.09 -9.85
N ALA A 268 15.26 -10.33 -8.68
CA ALA A 268 14.20 -9.53 -8.11
C ALA A 268 14.73 -8.84 -6.86
N LEU A 269 14.64 -7.51 -6.84
CA LEU A 269 14.98 -6.68 -5.68
C LEU A 269 13.74 -5.87 -5.33
N SER A 270 13.26 -6.02 -4.10
CA SER A 270 12.06 -5.33 -3.63
C SER A 270 12.32 -4.65 -2.31
N THR A 271 11.72 -3.50 -2.12
CA THR A 271 11.75 -2.76 -0.86
C THR A 271 10.36 -2.26 -0.54
N TYR A 272 9.87 -2.54 0.67
CA TYR A 272 8.55 -2.12 1.12
C TYR A 272 8.64 -1.27 2.37
N TYR A 273 7.96 -0.14 2.38
CA TYR A 273 7.71 0.62 3.59
C TYR A 273 6.36 0.24 4.17
N ARG A 274 6.36 -0.44 5.31
CA ARG A 274 5.16 -0.94 5.97
C ARG A 274 4.47 0.15 6.78
N ILE A 275 3.39 0.69 6.24
CA ILE A 275 2.59 1.75 6.87
C ILE A 275 1.75 1.16 8.01
N SER A 276 1.20 -0.02 7.79
CA SER A 276 0.43 -0.79 8.77
C SER A 276 0.68 -2.29 8.60
N ASN A 277 0.04 -3.13 9.42
CA ASN A 277 0.13 -4.59 9.25
C ASN A 277 -0.50 -5.07 7.93
N ALA A 278 -1.48 -4.34 7.41
CA ALA A 278 -2.21 -4.71 6.22
C ALA A 278 -1.78 -3.92 4.97
N PHE A 279 -0.96 -2.87 5.10
CA PHE A 279 -0.69 -1.98 4.00
C PHE A 279 0.77 -1.54 3.95
N SER A 280 1.37 -1.63 2.76
CA SER A 280 2.74 -1.17 2.49
C SER A 280 2.86 -0.54 1.10
N LEU A 281 3.90 0.28 0.94
CA LEU A 281 4.35 0.85 -0.32
C LEU A 281 5.58 0.08 -0.76
N GLY A 282 5.61 -0.38 -2.00
CA GLY A 282 6.69 -1.15 -2.59
C GLY A 282 7.37 -0.44 -3.74
N LEU A 283 8.67 -0.61 -3.83
CA LEU A 283 9.47 -0.30 -5.00
C LEU A 283 10.20 -1.58 -5.40
N ASN A 284 9.97 -2.01 -6.63
CA ASN A 284 10.49 -3.24 -7.19
C ASN A 284 11.40 -2.93 -8.37
N TYR A 285 12.54 -3.60 -8.43
CA TYR A 285 13.52 -3.50 -9.51
C TYR A 285 13.89 -4.90 -9.99
N TYR A 286 13.53 -5.21 -11.24
CA TYR A 286 13.69 -6.51 -11.87
C TYR A 286 14.68 -6.44 -13.03
N PRO A 287 16.00 -6.45 -12.78
CA PRO A 287 17.01 -6.56 -13.82
C PRO A 287 17.07 -7.99 -14.37
N SER A 288 17.05 -8.12 -15.67
CA SER A 288 17.19 -9.38 -16.39
C SER A 288 18.44 -9.38 -17.24
N PHE A 289 19.18 -10.47 -17.21
CA PHE A 289 20.45 -10.60 -17.93
C PHE A 289 20.42 -11.70 -18.98
N MET A 290 19.41 -12.56 -18.92
CA MET A 290 19.22 -13.68 -19.83
C MET A 290 17.83 -13.64 -20.44
N ALA A 291 17.71 -13.86 -21.73
CA ALA A 291 16.44 -14.01 -22.41
C ALA A 291 16.47 -15.18 -23.40
N TRP A 292 15.29 -15.80 -23.53
CA TRP A 292 15.03 -16.77 -24.57
C TRP A 292 14.32 -16.09 -25.75
N GLU A 293 14.99 -16.11 -26.89
CA GLU A 293 14.43 -15.72 -28.19
C GLU A 293 14.49 -16.91 -29.11
N ASN A 294 13.35 -17.40 -29.59
CA ASN A 294 13.25 -18.51 -30.57
C ASN A 294 14.12 -19.72 -30.17
N THR A 295 14.03 -20.18 -28.92
CA THR A 295 14.81 -21.32 -28.36
C THR A 295 16.29 -21.03 -28.09
N ALA A 296 16.85 -19.90 -28.50
CA ALA A 296 18.23 -19.53 -28.23
C ALA A 296 18.31 -18.68 -26.97
N LEU A 297 19.20 -19.05 -26.03
CA LEU A 297 19.54 -18.23 -24.85
C LEU A 297 20.49 -17.12 -25.29
N LYS A 298 20.10 -15.89 -25.06
CA LYS A 298 20.92 -14.71 -25.32
C LYS A 298 21.17 -13.93 -24.04
N MET A 299 22.39 -13.45 -23.87
CA MET A 299 22.71 -12.51 -22.79
C MET A 299 22.41 -11.10 -23.26
N HIS A 300 21.48 -10.43 -22.59
CA HIS A 300 21.23 -9.02 -22.80
C HIS A 300 20.57 -8.42 -21.54
N TYR A 301 20.78 -7.16 -21.35
CA TYR A 301 20.26 -6.45 -20.20
C TYR A 301 18.93 -5.80 -20.52
N THR A 302 17.92 -6.11 -19.72
CA THR A 302 16.63 -5.40 -19.66
C THR A 302 16.25 -5.19 -18.21
N HIS A 303 15.34 -4.26 -17.93
CA HIS A 303 14.83 -4.13 -16.57
C HIS A 303 13.41 -3.59 -16.55
N ILE A 304 12.72 -3.90 -15.46
CA ILE A 304 11.44 -3.31 -15.10
C ILE A 304 11.59 -2.72 -13.70
N ILE A 305 11.15 -1.47 -13.54
CA ILE A 305 11.02 -0.82 -12.22
C ILE A 305 9.55 -0.50 -12.05
N PHE A 306 8.98 -0.88 -10.91
CA PHE A 306 7.60 -0.53 -10.64
C PHE A 306 7.38 -0.19 -9.18
N PHE A 307 6.50 0.78 -8.98
CA PHE A 307 6.01 1.19 -7.68
C PHE A 307 4.63 0.61 -7.44
N GLU A 308 4.39 0.04 -6.27
CA GLU A 308 3.12 -0.63 -5.97
C GLU A 308 2.57 -0.33 -4.58
N LEU A 309 1.24 -0.44 -4.51
CA LEU A 309 0.50 -0.52 -3.27
C LEU A 309 0.25 -1.98 -2.94
N ASN A 310 0.70 -2.40 -1.77
CA ASN A 310 0.58 -3.78 -1.34
C ASN A 310 -0.38 -3.89 -0.14
N PHE A 311 -1.39 -4.75 -0.28
CA PHE A 311 -2.33 -5.12 0.75
C PHE A 311 -2.05 -6.55 1.21
N ARG A 312 -1.89 -6.72 2.54
CA ARG A 312 -1.64 -8.02 3.16
C ARG A 312 -2.84 -8.49 3.95
N ILE A 313 -3.31 -9.69 3.63
CA ILE A 313 -4.38 -10.40 4.33
C ILE A 313 -3.71 -11.48 5.18
N GLN A 314 -3.76 -11.34 6.49
CA GLN A 314 -3.17 -12.29 7.43
C GLN A 314 -4.04 -13.55 7.52
N VAL A 315 -3.44 -14.72 7.31
CA VAL A 315 -4.14 -16.01 7.33
C VAL A 315 -3.86 -16.76 8.64
N LEU A 316 -2.60 -16.81 9.06
CA LEU A 316 -2.23 -17.43 10.32
C LEU A 316 -1.64 -16.39 11.26
N LYS A 317 -2.20 -16.31 12.45
CA LYS A 317 -1.86 -15.33 13.46
C LYS A 317 -1.12 -16.00 14.62
N GLN A 318 0.20 -16.09 14.53
CA GLN A 318 1.02 -16.20 15.74
C GLN A 318 1.63 -14.83 16.01
N MET A 319 0.91 -14.01 16.75
CA MET A 319 1.42 -12.75 17.25
C MET A 319 1.46 -12.84 18.77
N LYS A 320 2.64 -13.00 19.34
CA LYS A 320 2.82 -12.82 20.80
C LYS A 320 2.46 -11.37 21.13
N LYS A 321 1.51 -11.21 22.03
CA LYS A 321 1.36 -9.97 22.77
C LYS A 321 2.61 -9.84 23.67
N LYS A 322 3.51 -8.91 23.34
CA LYS A 322 4.45 -8.39 24.33
C LYS A 322 3.78 -7.34 25.17
#